data_cc47d3c577fd0bdbf688db5cac9c8c34
#
_entry.id   cc47d3c577fd0bdbf688db5cac9c8c34
#
_cell.length_a   1.000
_cell.length_b   1.000
_cell.length_c   1.000
_cell.angle_alpha   90.00
_cell.angle_beta   90.00
_cell.angle_gamma   90.00
#
_symmetry.space_group_name_H-M   'P 1'
#
loop_
_entity.id
_entity.type
_entity.pdbx_description
1 polymer ?
#
loop_
_entity_poly.entity_id
_entity_poly.type
_entity_poly.pdbx_seq_one_letter_code
_entity_poly.pdbx_strand_id
1 'polypeptide(L)'
;MLHRARKLLAGGTAYGIILTIAVAIAAQVGLLDNLERWCYDRRAAMCQVFTPPPTDRLVHLDIDDAAMDAVGAWPWHRSTLAQMVDEIHLAEPKAVAMDVLFADPQETRIVRRDDGKDEEIHDDRLFAQSLKNLGCALIPASLPPLPPKALTPAQHALREALKENLELSEVQEAAALLKSRGFPEEDIRRAIADDFLEFRREAMYDRLIVQLERGPMTVAQLRPLLLPKTDVNIRSPAVRTLEEQYERATAALALQPFTRPVPDNLPQLLHAELALLPVAPIARANSTTGFVDFLKESDGTVRRVPLFIEHQGRMYPQISVALAARMLDADIKDFRFTENKVTIPRKGAAPLELPVYTIRSRNYLRPVPMMFDIPWFGAVNDWESMYNKVGGGHLSINAVWDACLTRQRLIENSR
;
A
#
# COMPACT_ATOMS: atom_id res chain seq x y z
N MET A 1 -36.90 -17.30 -57.31
CA MET A 1 -36.93 -16.92 -55.87
C MET A 1 -35.65 -17.28 -55.11
N LEU A 2 -35.12 -18.46 -55.22
CA LEU A 2 -33.89 -18.91 -54.49
C LEU A 2 -32.63 -18.07 -54.78
N HIS A 3 -32.44 -17.56 -55.96
CA HIS A 3 -31.28 -16.74 -56.32
C HIS A 3 -31.30 -15.35 -55.71
N ARG A 4 -32.49 -14.73 -55.52
CA ARG A 4 -32.68 -13.47 -54.81
C ARG A 4 -32.50 -13.65 -53.29
N ALA A 5 -32.99 -14.72 -52.72
CA ALA A 5 -32.78 -15.05 -51.31
C ALA A 5 -31.30 -15.28 -50.98
N ARG A 6 -30.54 -15.99 -51.84
CA ARG A 6 -29.08 -16.15 -51.68
C ARG A 6 -28.31 -14.84 -51.76
N LYS A 7 -28.69 -13.91 -52.70
CA LYS A 7 -28.06 -12.59 -52.77
C LYS A 7 -28.38 -11.72 -51.55
N LEU A 8 -29.59 -11.76 -51.03
CA LEU A 8 -29.98 -11.05 -49.79
C LEU A 8 -29.29 -11.62 -48.58
N LEU A 9 -29.18 -12.92 -48.45
CA LEU A 9 -28.43 -13.60 -47.37
C LEU A 9 -26.93 -13.30 -47.49
N ALA A 10 -26.33 -13.37 -48.66
CA ALA A 10 -24.91 -13.00 -48.85
C ALA A 10 -24.63 -11.51 -48.59
N GLY A 11 -25.56 -10.61 -48.95
CA GLY A 11 -25.45 -9.23 -48.57
C GLY A 11 -25.57 -9.00 -47.06
N GLY A 12 -26.53 -9.62 -46.39
CA GLY A 12 -26.72 -9.55 -44.95
C GLY A 12 -25.52 -10.05 -44.14
N THR A 13 -24.95 -11.18 -44.57
CA THR A 13 -23.72 -11.73 -43.92
C THR A 13 -22.51 -10.83 -44.13
N ALA A 14 -22.33 -10.27 -45.34
CA ALA A 14 -21.25 -9.32 -45.59
C ALA A 14 -21.37 -8.03 -44.73
N TYR A 15 -22.58 -7.46 -44.63
CA TYR A 15 -22.83 -6.31 -43.72
C TYR A 15 -22.59 -6.68 -42.26
N GLY A 16 -23.02 -7.86 -41.82
CA GLY A 16 -22.78 -8.34 -40.46
C GLY A 16 -21.29 -8.46 -40.15
N ILE A 17 -20.50 -9.03 -41.07
CA ILE A 17 -19.04 -9.12 -40.90
C ILE A 17 -18.38 -7.75 -40.84
N ILE A 18 -18.75 -6.84 -41.75
CA ILE A 18 -18.20 -5.47 -41.76
C ILE A 18 -18.54 -4.74 -40.46
N LEU A 19 -19.78 -4.82 -39.99
CA LEU A 19 -20.19 -4.21 -38.74
C LEU A 19 -19.44 -4.81 -37.54
N THR A 20 -19.29 -6.13 -37.50
CA THR A 20 -18.52 -6.79 -36.43
C THR A 20 -17.06 -6.34 -36.41
N ILE A 21 -16.43 -6.23 -37.59
CA ILE A 21 -15.05 -5.74 -37.71
C ILE A 21 -14.97 -4.26 -37.26
N ALA A 22 -15.93 -3.44 -37.69
CA ALA A 22 -15.97 -2.03 -37.30
C ALA A 22 -16.13 -1.85 -35.79
N VAL A 23 -17.03 -2.63 -35.16
CA VAL A 23 -17.20 -2.63 -33.69
C VAL A 23 -15.94 -3.15 -32.99
N ALA A 24 -15.32 -4.20 -33.50
CA ALA A 24 -14.06 -4.72 -32.94
C ALA A 24 -12.92 -3.68 -33.03
N ILE A 25 -12.80 -2.99 -34.15
CA ILE A 25 -11.85 -1.89 -34.29
C ILE A 25 -12.19 -0.74 -33.33
N ALA A 26 -13.44 -0.32 -33.24
CA ALA A 26 -13.90 0.73 -32.31
C ALA A 26 -13.59 0.36 -30.86
N ALA A 27 -13.78 -0.89 -30.46
CA ALA A 27 -13.41 -1.40 -29.15
C ALA A 27 -11.88 -1.37 -28.95
N GLN A 28 -11.10 -1.81 -29.94
CA GLN A 28 -9.64 -1.83 -29.86
C GLN A 28 -9.03 -0.41 -29.74
N VAL A 29 -9.62 0.59 -30.43
CA VAL A 29 -9.17 1.98 -30.34
C VAL A 29 -9.83 2.76 -29.17
N GLY A 30 -10.69 2.07 -28.38
CA GLY A 30 -11.33 2.60 -27.15
C GLY A 30 -12.44 3.60 -27.37
N LEU A 31 -13.02 3.63 -28.55
CA LEU A 31 -14.21 4.46 -28.81
C LEU A 31 -15.42 3.99 -27.99
N LEU A 32 -15.44 2.73 -27.57
CA LEU A 32 -16.51 2.12 -26.79
C LEU A 32 -16.26 2.15 -25.27
N ASP A 33 -15.08 2.57 -24.80
CA ASP A 33 -14.70 2.52 -23.38
C ASP A 33 -15.72 3.22 -22.46
N ASN A 34 -16.20 4.40 -22.87
CA ASN A 34 -17.21 5.15 -22.11
C ASN A 34 -18.56 4.44 -22.04
N LEU A 35 -18.98 3.80 -23.15
CA LEU A 35 -20.20 3.03 -23.21
C LEU A 35 -20.09 1.76 -22.35
N GLU A 36 -18.95 1.07 -22.41
CA GLU A 36 -18.68 -0.12 -21.59
C GLU A 36 -18.70 0.21 -20.09
N ARG A 37 -18.07 1.33 -19.68
CA ARG A 37 -18.10 1.80 -18.29
C ARG A 37 -19.52 2.14 -17.85
N TRP A 38 -20.27 2.88 -18.67
CA TRP A 38 -21.66 3.18 -18.36
C TRP A 38 -22.51 1.91 -18.23
N CYS A 39 -22.34 0.94 -19.13
CA CYS A 39 -23.02 -0.35 -19.04
C CYS A 39 -22.60 -1.14 -17.80
N TYR A 40 -21.31 -1.08 -17.43
CA TYR A 40 -20.80 -1.70 -16.20
C TYR A 40 -21.47 -1.09 -14.98
N ASP A 41 -21.43 0.23 -14.83
CA ASP A 41 -22.02 0.92 -13.69
C ASP A 41 -23.52 0.65 -13.56
N ARG A 42 -24.21 0.62 -14.72
CA ARG A 42 -25.64 0.31 -14.73
C ARG A 42 -25.94 -1.12 -14.30
N ARG A 43 -25.14 -2.08 -14.75
CA ARG A 43 -25.25 -3.48 -14.30
C ARG A 43 -24.91 -3.60 -12.83
N ALA A 44 -23.85 -2.98 -12.37
CA ALA A 44 -23.46 -2.98 -10.97
C ALA A 44 -24.61 -2.45 -10.09
N ALA A 45 -25.20 -1.30 -10.46
CA ALA A 45 -26.35 -0.74 -9.75
C ALA A 45 -27.57 -1.68 -9.76
N MET A 46 -27.86 -2.35 -10.87
CA MET A 46 -28.99 -3.30 -10.95
C MET A 46 -28.73 -4.58 -10.15
N CYS A 47 -27.48 -5.04 -10.11
CA CYS A 47 -27.11 -6.25 -9.38
C CYS A 47 -27.08 -6.07 -7.86
N GLN A 48 -27.09 -4.84 -7.35
CA GLN A 48 -27.17 -4.54 -5.90
C GLN A 48 -28.36 -5.19 -5.21
N VAL A 49 -29.46 -5.42 -5.94
CA VAL A 49 -30.64 -6.13 -5.43
C VAL A 49 -30.29 -7.55 -4.95
N PHE A 50 -29.25 -8.16 -5.50
CA PHE A 50 -28.77 -9.51 -5.15
C PHE A 50 -27.56 -9.49 -4.20
N THR A 51 -27.09 -8.31 -3.82
CA THR A 51 -25.94 -8.20 -2.94
C THR A 51 -26.37 -8.53 -1.50
N PRO A 52 -25.63 -9.40 -0.80
CA PRO A 52 -25.94 -9.69 0.61
C PRO A 52 -25.79 -8.40 1.44
N PRO A 53 -26.53 -8.28 2.53
CA PRO A 53 -26.40 -7.13 3.42
C PRO A 53 -24.96 -7.05 3.97
N PRO A 54 -24.47 -5.85 4.31
CA PRO A 54 -23.20 -5.68 4.99
C PRO A 54 -23.12 -6.55 6.23
N THR A 55 -21.93 -7.02 6.57
CA THR A 55 -21.73 -7.82 7.77
C THR A 55 -21.85 -6.95 9.04
N ASP A 56 -22.51 -7.46 10.06
CA ASP A 56 -22.57 -6.87 11.40
C ASP A 56 -21.26 -7.05 12.21
N ARG A 57 -20.29 -7.77 11.62
CA ARG A 57 -18.99 -8.06 12.26
C ARG A 57 -17.92 -6.99 11.97
N LEU A 58 -18.22 -6.03 11.14
CA LEU A 58 -17.34 -4.94 10.79
C LEU A 58 -17.92 -3.63 11.34
N VAL A 59 -17.15 -2.93 12.16
CA VAL A 59 -17.47 -1.61 12.68
C VAL A 59 -16.47 -0.60 12.11
N HIS A 60 -16.96 0.49 11.57
CA HIS A 60 -16.13 1.62 11.15
C HIS A 60 -16.04 2.63 12.30
N LEU A 61 -14.82 3.02 12.66
CA LEU A 61 -14.56 4.11 13.59
C LEU A 61 -14.04 5.29 12.78
N ASP A 62 -14.90 6.27 12.58
CA ASP A 62 -14.63 7.40 11.69
C ASP A 62 -13.94 8.54 12.44
N ILE A 63 -12.88 9.09 11.84
CA ILE A 63 -12.28 10.37 12.24
C ILE A 63 -13.09 11.46 11.55
N ASP A 64 -14.20 11.83 12.16
CA ASP A 64 -15.18 12.78 11.67
C ASP A 64 -15.08 14.15 12.35
N ASP A 65 -15.97 15.08 12.00
CA ASP A 65 -16.01 16.41 12.56
C ASP A 65 -16.22 16.37 14.08
N ALA A 66 -17.06 15.46 14.60
CA ALA A 66 -17.27 15.32 16.04
C ALA A 66 -16.00 14.87 16.77
N ALA A 67 -15.21 14.02 16.16
CA ALA A 67 -13.92 13.62 16.71
C ALA A 67 -12.90 14.78 16.67
N MET A 68 -12.88 15.57 15.60
CA MET A 68 -12.01 16.74 15.51
C MET A 68 -12.41 17.83 16.51
N ASP A 69 -13.69 18.04 16.77
CA ASP A 69 -14.17 18.97 17.77
C ASP A 69 -13.78 18.54 19.21
N ALA A 70 -13.76 17.24 19.48
CA ALA A 70 -13.47 16.71 20.81
C ALA A 70 -11.96 16.59 21.09
N VAL A 71 -11.17 16.19 20.10
CA VAL A 71 -9.75 15.87 20.26
C VAL A 71 -8.84 17.00 19.75
N GLY A 72 -9.32 17.76 18.77
CA GLY A 72 -8.57 18.79 18.07
C GLY A 72 -8.32 18.44 16.61
N ALA A 73 -7.69 19.37 15.90
CA ALA A 73 -7.43 19.23 14.46
C ALA A 73 -6.54 18.02 14.13
N TRP A 74 -6.89 17.29 13.08
CA TRP A 74 -6.06 16.23 12.52
C TRP A 74 -4.84 16.82 11.76
N PRO A 75 -3.65 16.21 11.78
CA PRO A 75 -3.32 14.91 12.39
C PRO A 75 -3.01 15.00 13.89
N TRP A 76 -3.53 14.04 14.67
CA TRP A 76 -3.30 13.97 16.11
C TRP A 76 -1.92 13.40 16.44
N HIS A 77 -1.46 13.70 17.67
CA HIS A 77 -0.28 13.04 18.21
C HIS A 77 -0.51 11.52 18.33
N ARG A 78 0.51 10.74 18.04
CA ARG A 78 0.41 9.27 18.13
C ARG A 78 0.18 8.78 19.54
N SER A 79 0.56 9.55 20.57
CA SER A 79 0.17 9.26 21.95
C SER A 79 -1.35 9.33 22.18
N THR A 80 -2.06 10.22 21.49
CA THR A 80 -3.54 10.26 21.52
C THR A 80 -4.13 9.03 20.85
N LEU A 81 -3.61 8.64 19.69
CA LEU A 81 -4.01 7.40 19.02
C LEU A 81 -3.68 6.17 19.87
N ALA A 82 -2.57 6.18 20.60
CA ALA A 82 -2.20 5.11 21.54
C ALA A 82 -3.28 4.89 22.60
N GLN A 83 -3.76 5.99 23.22
CA GLN A 83 -4.83 5.92 24.23
C GLN A 83 -6.15 5.36 23.65
N MET A 84 -6.50 5.75 22.42
CA MET A 84 -7.68 5.20 21.74
C MET A 84 -7.52 3.71 21.44
N VAL A 85 -6.32 3.29 21.01
CA VAL A 85 -6.01 1.87 20.76
C VAL A 85 -6.08 1.05 22.05
N ASP A 86 -5.58 1.58 23.16
CA ASP A 86 -5.68 0.92 24.46
C ASP A 86 -7.14 0.76 24.91
N GLU A 87 -8.02 1.71 24.59
CA GLU A 87 -9.46 1.59 24.85
C GLU A 87 -10.12 0.58 23.91
N ILE A 88 -9.78 0.58 22.62
CA ILE A 88 -10.26 -0.42 21.64
C ILE A 88 -9.82 -1.83 22.04
N HIS A 89 -8.62 -1.99 22.61
CA HIS A 89 -8.12 -3.28 23.08
C HIS A 89 -9.05 -3.95 24.11
N LEU A 90 -9.72 -3.16 24.94
CA LEU A 90 -10.66 -3.67 25.96
C LEU A 90 -11.92 -4.30 25.37
N ALA A 91 -12.25 -4.00 24.12
CA ALA A 91 -13.34 -4.63 23.39
C ALA A 91 -12.94 -5.98 22.75
N GLU A 92 -11.69 -6.42 22.91
CA GLU A 92 -11.15 -7.69 22.41
C GLU A 92 -11.44 -7.94 20.90
N PRO A 93 -11.16 -6.96 20.01
CA PRO A 93 -11.45 -7.11 18.59
C PRO A 93 -10.59 -8.23 17.98
N LYS A 94 -11.13 -8.94 16.98
CA LYS A 94 -10.39 -9.95 16.24
C LYS A 94 -9.32 -9.35 15.34
N ALA A 95 -9.58 -8.16 14.78
CA ALA A 95 -8.66 -7.39 13.96
C ALA A 95 -9.03 -5.91 14.01
N VAL A 96 -8.04 -5.04 13.96
CA VAL A 96 -8.21 -3.58 13.81
C VAL A 96 -7.37 -3.13 12.61
N ALA A 97 -8.02 -2.70 11.55
CA ALA A 97 -7.37 -2.11 10.40
C ALA A 97 -7.45 -0.58 10.50
N MET A 98 -6.30 0.09 10.35
CA MET A 98 -6.24 1.54 10.34
C MET A 98 -5.97 2.01 8.91
N ASP A 99 -6.84 2.82 8.33
CA ASP A 99 -6.63 3.43 7.01
C ASP A 99 -5.89 4.77 7.16
N VAL A 100 -4.72 4.71 7.81
CA VAL A 100 -3.84 5.85 8.06
C VAL A 100 -2.40 5.43 7.81
N LEU A 101 -1.68 6.20 7.01
CA LEU A 101 -0.26 5.99 6.74
C LEU A 101 0.59 6.62 7.86
N PHE A 102 1.48 5.81 8.44
CA PHE A 102 2.42 6.23 9.47
C PHE A 102 3.86 6.20 8.96
N ALA A 103 4.08 6.75 7.76
CA ALA A 103 5.37 6.70 7.07
C ALA A 103 6.41 7.69 7.59
N ASP A 104 5.97 8.81 8.14
CA ASP A 104 6.85 9.84 8.68
C ASP A 104 6.97 9.73 10.20
N PRO A 105 8.17 9.81 10.78
CA PRO A 105 8.34 9.83 12.22
C PRO A 105 7.77 11.10 12.84
N GLN A 106 7.14 11.00 14.00
CA GLN A 106 6.80 12.18 14.78
C GLN A 106 8.01 12.65 15.59
N GLU A 107 8.18 13.97 15.67
CA GLU A 107 9.26 14.57 16.46
C GLU A 107 9.08 14.25 17.95
N THR A 108 10.21 14.04 18.64
CA THR A 108 10.22 13.89 20.10
C THR A 108 9.76 15.19 20.74
N ARG A 109 8.77 15.11 21.62
CA ARG A 109 8.27 16.26 22.36
C ARG A 109 8.89 16.31 23.74
N ILE A 110 9.24 17.51 24.19
CA ILE A 110 9.67 17.76 25.57
C ILE A 110 8.49 18.37 26.33
N VAL A 111 8.03 17.68 27.34
CA VAL A 111 6.92 18.12 28.18
C VAL A 111 7.45 18.34 29.60
N ARG A 112 7.19 19.53 30.16
CA ARG A 112 7.56 19.84 31.53
C ARG A 112 6.55 19.23 32.48
N ARG A 113 7.01 18.39 33.40
CA ARG A 113 6.18 17.80 34.45
C ARG A 113 5.90 18.79 35.57
N ASP A 114 4.90 18.51 36.39
CA ASP A 114 4.53 19.30 37.57
C ASP A 114 5.67 19.37 38.60
N ASP A 115 6.58 18.37 38.63
CA ASP A 115 7.79 18.35 39.46
C ASP A 115 8.93 19.24 38.92
N GLY A 116 8.69 19.94 37.80
CA GLY A 116 9.63 20.84 37.15
C GLY A 116 10.68 20.18 36.28
N LYS A 117 10.63 18.85 36.09
CA LYS A 117 11.53 18.09 35.20
C LYS A 117 10.97 18.06 33.80
N ASP A 118 11.87 18.05 32.81
CA ASP A 118 11.53 17.85 31.43
C ASP A 118 11.47 16.34 31.14
N GLU A 119 10.39 15.91 30.46
CA GLU A 119 10.18 14.54 30.00
C GLU A 119 10.18 14.49 28.49
N GLU A 120 10.99 13.61 27.92
CA GLU A 120 10.97 13.34 26.48
C GLU A 120 9.88 12.33 26.15
N ILE A 121 8.92 12.73 25.30
CA ILE A 121 7.85 11.89 24.82
C ILE A 121 8.15 11.46 23.39
N HIS A 122 8.28 10.16 23.21
CA HIS A 122 8.44 9.51 21.90
C HIS A 122 7.11 8.92 21.44
N ASP A 123 6.28 9.73 20.78
CA ASP A 123 4.93 9.36 20.39
C ASP A 123 4.86 8.09 19.55
N ASP A 124 5.81 7.86 18.62
CA ASP A 124 5.90 6.64 17.82
C ASP A 124 6.08 5.38 18.66
N ARG A 125 6.86 5.45 19.73
CA ARG A 125 7.11 4.32 20.62
C ARG A 125 5.90 4.01 21.50
N LEU A 126 5.22 5.05 21.98
CA LEU A 126 3.99 4.88 22.76
C LEU A 126 2.92 4.20 21.92
N PHE A 127 2.70 4.69 20.71
CA PHE A 127 1.74 4.10 19.79
C PHE A 127 2.11 2.66 19.40
N ALA A 128 3.38 2.40 19.11
CA ALA A 128 3.86 1.05 18.84
C ALA A 128 3.62 0.10 20.03
N GLN A 129 3.76 0.59 21.28
CA GLN A 129 3.50 -0.23 22.46
C GLN A 129 2.01 -0.59 22.57
N SER A 130 1.10 0.37 22.36
CA SER A 130 -0.36 0.11 22.35
C SER A 130 -0.77 -0.85 21.23
N LEU A 131 -0.20 -0.70 20.02
CA LEU A 131 -0.43 -1.64 18.91
C LEU A 131 0.05 -3.06 19.25
N LYS A 132 1.20 -3.18 19.91
CA LYS A 132 1.73 -4.47 20.35
C LYS A 132 0.84 -5.12 21.41
N ASN A 133 0.33 -4.33 22.36
CA ASN A 133 -0.61 -4.81 23.37
C ASN A 133 -1.92 -5.26 22.74
N LEU A 134 -2.45 -4.51 21.77
CA LEU A 134 -3.62 -4.88 21.00
C LEU A 134 -3.45 -6.22 20.28
N GLY A 135 -2.28 -6.49 19.70
CA GLY A 135 -1.90 -7.80 19.12
C GLY A 135 -2.65 -8.21 17.84
N CYS A 136 -3.55 -7.38 17.34
CA CYS A 136 -4.35 -7.65 16.13
C CYS A 136 -4.42 -6.45 15.17
N ALA A 137 -3.47 -5.51 15.28
CA ALA A 137 -3.42 -4.33 14.44
C ALA A 137 -2.97 -4.65 13.00
N LEU A 138 -3.60 -4.01 12.04
CA LEU A 138 -3.23 -3.96 10.64
C LEU A 138 -2.95 -2.52 10.26
N ILE A 139 -1.68 -2.20 10.03
CA ILE A 139 -1.24 -0.88 9.59
C ILE A 139 -0.83 -0.97 8.12
N PRO A 140 -1.36 -0.11 7.26
CA PRO A 140 -1.12 -0.18 5.83
C PRO A 140 0.26 0.32 5.43
N ALA A 141 0.65 -0.11 4.23
CA ALA A 141 1.69 0.50 3.42
C ALA A 141 1.07 1.16 2.19
N SER A 142 1.69 2.21 1.66
CA SER A 142 1.35 2.71 0.33
C SER A 142 2.38 2.20 -0.67
N LEU A 143 1.90 1.57 -1.71
CA LEU A 143 2.66 0.95 -2.80
C LEU A 143 2.10 1.47 -4.13
N PRO A 144 2.32 2.75 -4.47
CA PRO A 144 1.75 3.33 -5.67
C PRO A 144 2.26 2.60 -6.91
N PRO A 145 1.36 2.02 -7.71
CA PRO A 145 1.73 1.32 -8.92
C PRO A 145 2.11 2.34 -9.99
N LEU A 146 3.39 2.55 -10.18
CA LEU A 146 3.92 3.39 -11.23
C LEU A 146 4.35 2.53 -12.42
N PRO A 147 4.17 3.02 -13.67
CA PRO A 147 4.76 2.35 -14.81
C PRO A 147 6.29 2.36 -14.66
N PRO A 148 6.97 1.25 -14.95
CA PRO A 148 8.42 1.19 -14.85
C PRO A 148 9.05 2.27 -15.73
N LYS A 149 9.90 3.09 -15.15
CA LYS A 149 10.63 4.15 -15.85
C LYS A 149 11.69 3.49 -16.74
N ALA A 150 11.61 3.74 -18.05
CA ALA A 150 12.67 3.31 -18.96
C ALA A 150 13.92 4.17 -18.70
N LEU A 151 14.97 3.56 -18.18
CA LEU A 151 16.24 4.24 -17.92
C LEU A 151 17.04 4.41 -19.20
N THR A 152 17.69 5.57 -19.36
CA THR A 152 18.69 5.82 -20.38
C THR A 152 20.00 5.06 -20.07
N PRO A 153 20.88 4.85 -21.04
CA PRO A 153 22.19 4.22 -20.78
C PRO A 153 23.02 4.94 -19.70
N ALA A 154 22.95 6.28 -19.62
CA ALA A 154 23.64 7.06 -18.58
C ALA A 154 23.03 6.81 -17.18
N GLN A 155 21.71 6.74 -17.08
CA GLN A 155 21.01 6.41 -15.84
C GLN A 155 21.32 4.98 -15.36
N HIS A 156 21.36 3.99 -16.28
CA HIS A 156 21.81 2.64 -15.95
C HIS A 156 23.24 2.63 -15.42
N ALA A 157 24.16 3.32 -16.10
CA ALA A 157 25.55 3.40 -15.68
C ALA A 157 25.72 4.08 -14.31
N LEU A 158 24.90 5.09 -14.01
CA LEU A 158 24.86 5.77 -12.71
C LEU A 158 24.37 4.83 -11.61
N ARG A 159 23.26 4.13 -11.85
CA ARG A 159 22.66 3.18 -10.90
C ARG A 159 23.65 2.07 -10.52
N GLU A 160 24.31 1.47 -11.51
CA GLU A 160 25.33 0.44 -11.27
C GLU A 160 26.55 0.98 -10.52
N ALA A 161 27.04 2.19 -10.87
CA ALA A 161 28.13 2.81 -10.16
C ALA A 161 27.82 3.06 -8.67
N LEU A 162 26.60 3.48 -8.36
CA LEU A 162 26.16 3.69 -6.99
C LEU A 162 25.99 2.37 -6.22
N LYS A 163 25.58 1.29 -6.89
CA LYS A 163 25.52 -0.06 -6.29
C LYS A 163 26.92 -0.61 -5.99
N GLU A 164 27.90 -0.33 -6.84
CA GLU A 164 29.29 -0.73 -6.65
C GLU A 164 29.98 0.08 -5.54
N ASN A 165 29.68 1.38 -5.44
CA ASN A 165 30.31 2.31 -4.50
C ASN A 165 29.30 3.19 -3.78
N LEU A 166 28.89 2.79 -2.58
CA LEU A 166 27.95 3.54 -1.71
C LEU A 166 28.52 4.87 -1.18
N GLU A 167 29.85 5.03 -1.22
CA GLU A 167 30.53 6.27 -0.80
C GLU A 167 30.53 7.36 -1.88
N LEU A 168 30.07 7.04 -3.10
CA LEU A 168 29.85 8.01 -4.16
C LEU A 168 28.70 8.94 -3.77
N SER A 169 29.01 9.95 -2.94
CA SER A 169 28.00 10.81 -2.29
C SER A 169 27.89 12.19 -2.94
N GLU A 170 28.87 12.59 -3.74
CA GLU A 170 28.94 13.90 -4.37
C GLU A 170 28.55 13.83 -5.85
N VAL A 171 27.69 14.77 -6.25
CA VAL A 171 27.22 14.91 -7.64
C VAL A 171 28.38 15.06 -8.62
N GLN A 172 29.45 15.79 -8.22
CA GLN A 172 30.62 16.05 -9.04
C GLN A 172 31.40 14.76 -9.32
N GLU A 173 31.55 13.88 -8.34
CA GLU A 173 32.21 12.60 -8.49
C GLU A 173 31.46 11.68 -9.46
N ALA A 174 30.12 11.62 -9.30
CA ALA A 174 29.24 10.87 -10.18
C ALA A 174 29.31 11.38 -11.63
N ALA A 175 29.31 12.71 -11.80
CA ALA A 175 29.49 13.35 -13.12
C ALA A 175 30.83 13.01 -13.76
N ALA A 176 31.90 13.09 -12.98
CA ALA A 176 33.27 12.77 -13.45
C ALA A 176 33.36 11.29 -13.88
N LEU A 177 32.75 10.38 -13.10
CA LEU A 177 32.70 8.96 -13.41
C LEU A 177 31.95 8.69 -14.73
N LEU A 178 30.77 9.25 -14.92
CA LEU A 178 29.99 9.08 -16.15
C LEU A 178 30.76 9.70 -17.37
N LYS A 179 31.42 10.84 -17.18
CA LYS A 179 32.25 11.45 -18.20
C LYS A 179 33.44 10.56 -18.59
N SER A 180 34.08 9.90 -17.62
CA SER A 180 35.16 8.95 -17.90
C SER A 180 34.69 7.71 -18.66
N ARG A 181 33.42 7.35 -18.55
CA ARG A 181 32.76 6.27 -19.30
C ARG A 181 32.28 6.71 -20.71
N GLY A 182 32.49 7.97 -21.08
CA GLY A 182 32.22 8.49 -22.41
C GLY A 182 30.80 8.97 -22.68
N PHE A 183 29.98 9.19 -21.63
CA PHE A 183 28.63 9.73 -21.80
C PHE A 183 28.65 11.21 -22.17
N PRO A 184 27.72 11.69 -23.03
CA PRO A 184 27.52 13.09 -23.33
C PRO A 184 27.15 13.92 -22.10
N GLU A 185 27.60 15.17 -22.03
CA GLU A 185 27.40 16.04 -20.88
C GLU A 185 25.89 16.30 -20.58
N GLU A 186 25.08 16.35 -21.62
CA GLU A 186 23.64 16.54 -21.49
C GLU A 186 22.96 15.31 -20.81
N ASP A 187 23.37 14.08 -21.20
CA ASP A 187 22.86 12.84 -20.62
C ASP A 187 23.31 12.68 -19.16
N ILE A 188 24.56 13.08 -18.87
CA ILE A 188 25.12 13.11 -17.52
C ILE A 188 24.29 14.06 -16.65
N ARG A 189 24.06 15.29 -17.11
CA ARG A 189 23.31 16.31 -16.36
C ARG A 189 21.89 15.83 -16.05
N ARG A 190 21.21 15.23 -17.05
CA ARG A 190 19.86 14.68 -16.88
C ARG A 190 19.84 13.53 -15.90
N ALA A 191 20.72 12.54 -16.04
CA ALA A 191 20.79 11.40 -15.14
C ALA A 191 21.04 11.80 -13.68
N ILE A 192 21.93 12.79 -13.47
CA ILE A 192 22.24 13.27 -12.11
C ILE A 192 21.11 14.10 -11.52
N ALA A 193 20.54 15.03 -12.28
CA ALA A 193 19.48 15.91 -11.78
C ALA A 193 18.22 15.13 -11.38
N ASP A 194 17.86 14.14 -12.18
CA ASP A 194 16.60 13.42 -12.01
C ASP A 194 16.71 12.24 -11.03
N ASP A 195 17.84 11.52 -10.98
CA ASP A 195 17.85 10.18 -10.39
C ASP A 195 19.01 9.90 -9.41
N PHE A 196 19.99 10.78 -9.27
CA PHE A 196 21.17 10.52 -8.41
C PHE A 196 20.80 10.19 -6.96
N LEU A 197 19.93 10.98 -6.34
CA LEU A 197 19.51 10.77 -4.95
C LEU A 197 18.68 9.51 -4.81
N GLU A 198 17.82 9.24 -5.78
CA GLU A 198 16.95 8.06 -5.79
C GLU A 198 17.79 6.78 -5.91
N PHE A 199 18.67 6.69 -6.90
CA PHE A 199 19.53 5.51 -7.08
C PHE A 199 20.50 5.29 -5.92
N ARG A 200 20.97 6.36 -5.29
CA ARG A 200 21.78 6.25 -4.07
C ARG A 200 21.00 5.67 -2.90
N ARG A 201 19.76 6.13 -2.71
CA ARG A 201 18.86 5.58 -1.68
C ARG A 201 18.55 4.11 -1.94
N GLU A 202 18.24 3.76 -3.17
CA GLU A 202 18.01 2.38 -3.59
C GLU A 202 19.24 1.50 -3.32
N ALA A 203 20.41 1.89 -3.79
CA ALA A 203 21.63 1.12 -3.59
C ALA A 203 21.98 0.92 -2.10
N MET A 204 21.78 1.95 -1.27
CA MET A 204 21.98 1.87 0.18
C MET A 204 20.96 0.92 0.82
N TYR A 205 19.71 1.04 0.43
CA TYR A 205 18.63 0.19 0.93
C TYR A 205 18.88 -1.30 0.60
N ASP A 206 19.23 -1.63 -0.63
CA ASP A 206 19.52 -3.00 -1.07
C ASP A 206 20.65 -3.62 -0.23
N ARG A 207 21.71 -2.85 0.03
CA ARG A 207 22.83 -3.32 0.86
C ARG A 207 22.44 -3.50 2.33
N LEU A 208 21.59 -2.62 2.86
CA LEU A 208 21.08 -2.70 4.23
C LEU A 208 20.22 -3.95 4.42
N ILE A 209 19.31 -4.25 3.50
CA ILE A 209 18.49 -5.47 3.56
C ILE A 209 19.39 -6.69 3.66
N VAL A 210 20.38 -6.83 2.78
CA VAL A 210 21.32 -7.97 2.78
C VAL A 210 22.08 -8.11 4.10
N GLN A 211 22.47 -7.02 4.74
CA GLN A 211 23.18 -7.08 6.02
C GLN A 211 22.24 -7.40 7.18
N LEU A 212 21.08 -6.77 7.22
CA LEU A 212 20.10 -6.93 8.31
C LEU A 212 19.40 -8.30 8.28
N GLU A 213 19.29 -8.94 7.12
CA GLU A 213 18.81 -10.34 7.02
C GLU A 213 19.76 -11.34 7.68
N ARG A 214 21.06 -11.03 7.80
CA ARG A 214 22.05 -11.87 8.50
C ARG A 214 21.93 -11.77 10.01
N GLY A 215 21.30 -10.72 10.52
CA GLY A 215 21.04 -10.48 11.92
C GLY A 215 20.85 -9.00 12.25
N PRO A 216 20.25 -8.69 13.38
CA PRO A 216 20.02 -7.31 13.79
C PRO A 216 21.35 -6.58 14.03
N MET A 217 21.53 -5.45 13.38
CA MET A 217 22.70 -4.58 13.49
C MET A 217 22.24 -3.14 13.69
N THR A 218 23.01 -2.37 14.44
CA THR A 218 22.79 -0.92 14.60
C THR A 218 23.44 -0.14 13.46
N VAL A 219 23.03 1.11 13.27
CA VAL A 219 23.66 2.04 12.29
C VAL A 219 25.17 2.16 12.57
N ALA A 220 25.57 2.23 13.85
CA ALA A 220 26.99 2.31 14.24
C ALA A 220 27.81 1.08 13.78
N GLN A 221 27.21 -0.11 13.79
CA GLN A 221 27.85 -1.34 13.33
C GLN A 221 27.85 -1.45 11.79
N LEU A 222 26.82 -0.96 11.13
CA LEU A 222 26.69 -0.99 9.65
C LEU A 222 27.57 0.04 8.96
N ARG A 223 27.76 1.21 9.59
CA ARG A 223 28.53 2.31 9.00
C ARG A 223 29.93 1.91 8.54
N PRO A 224 30.80 1.30 9.34
CA PRO A 224 32.14 0.88 8.89
C PRO A 224 32.11 -0.23 7.83
N LEU A 225 31.03 -1.00 7.75
CA LEU A 225 30.87 -2.05 6.73
C LEU A 225 30.44 -1.51 5.38
N LEU A 226 29.55 -0.51 5.37
CA LEU A 226 28.96 0.03 4.16
C LEU A 226 29.66 1.30 3.65
N LEU A 227 30.29 2.05 4.55
CA LEU A 227 30.98 3.30 4.29
C LEU A 227 32.39 3.31 4.93
N PRO A 228 33.29 2.39 4.54
CA PRO A 228 34.58 2.20 5.21
C PRO A 228 35.54 3.37 5.09
N LYS A 229 35.43 4.20 4.06
CA LYS A 229 36.29 5.37 3.82
C LYS A 229 35.76 6.66 4.43
N THR A 230 34.48 6.66 4.88
CA THR A 230 33.87 7.87 5.43
C THR A 230 34.28 8.07 6.88
N ASP A 231 34.88 9.21 7.20
CA ASP A 231 35.27 9.57 8.57
C ASP A 231 34.07 9.49 9.52
N VAL A 232 34.28 8.86 10.66
CA VAL A 232 33.25 8.62 11.69
C VAL A 232 32.66 9.91 12.23
N ASN A 233 33.42 11.00 12.22
CA ASN A 233 33.02 12.30 12.78
C ASN A 233 32.31 13.22 11.79
N ILE A 234 32.25 12.86 10.49
CA ILE A 234 31.65 13.68 9.45
C ILE A 234 30.21 13.20 9.16
N ARG A 235 29.25 14.11 9.27
CA ARG A 235 27.88 13.92 8.74
C ARG A 235 27.89 14.14 7.20
N SER A 236 28.41 13.17 6.49
CA SER A 236 28.39 13.19 5.02
C SER A 236 26.98 12.90 4.48
N PRO A 237 26.66 13.27 3.23
CA PRO A 237 25.42 12.89 2.59
C PRO A 237 25.19 11.36 2.56
N ALA A 238 26.27 10.57 2.44
CA ALA A 238 26.18 9.11 2.49
C ALA A 238 25.74 8.58 3.85
N VAL A 239 26.24 9.16 4.96
CA VAL A 239 25.83 8.79 6.31
C VAL A 239 24.36 9.12 6.56
N ARG A 240 23.90 10.28 6.10
CA ARG A 240 22.48 10.64 6.19
C ARG A 240 21.60 9.66 5.41
N THR A 241 22.00 9.29 4.19
CA THR A 241 21.31 8.26 3.40
C THR A 241 21.29 6.91 4.11
N LEU A 242 22.38 6.52 4.77
CA LEU A 242 22.44 5.30 5.57
C LEU A 242 21.41 5.32 6.70
N GLU A 243 21.34 6.42 7.45
CA GLU A 243 20.39 6.58 8.57
C GLU A 243 18.93 6.52 8.09
N GLU A 244 18.60 7.28 7.03
CA GLU A 244 17.27 7.29 6.41
C GLU A 244 16.86 5.89 5.90
N GLN A 245 17.75 5.23 5.16
CA GLN A 245 17.44 3.93 4.58
C GLN A 245 17.47 2.79 5.61
N TYR A 246 18.20 2.94 6.71
CA TYR A 246 18.19 1.98 7.81
C TYR A 246 16.80 1.83 8.44
N GLU A 247 16.14 2.94 8.73
CA GLU A 247 14.76 2.91 9.27
C GLU A 247 13.81 2.23 8.28
N ARG A 248 13.94 2.54 6.99
CA ARG A 248 13.14 1.94 5.92
C ARG A 248 13.37 0.43 5.77
N ALA A 249 14.65 0.01 5.72
CA ALA A 249 15.02 -1.41 5.63
C ALA A 249 14.53 -2.19 6.86
N THR A 250 14.66 -1.59 8.04
CA THR A 250 14.17 -2.19 9.29
C THR A 250 12.65 -2.36 9.29
N ALA A 251 11.92 -1.36 8.79
CA ALA A 251 10.46 -1.45 8.64
C ALA A 251 10.07 -2.55 7.65
N ALA A 252 10.71 -2.61 6.49
CA ALA A 252 10.45 -3.63 5.47
C ALA A 252 10.67 -5.06 6.01
N LEU A 253 11.78 -5.28 6.71
CA LEU A 253 12.07 -6.58 7.34
C LEU A 253 11.04 -6.94 8.41
N ALA A 254 10.57 -5.97 9.19
CA ALA A 254 9.51 -6.20 10.17
C ALA A 254 8.18 -6.61 9.52
N LEU A 255 7.89 -6.12 8.31
CA LEU A 255 6.68 -6.46 7.55
C LEU A 255 6.84 -7.73 6.71
N GLN A 256 8.07 -8.21 6.51
CA GLN A 256 8.36 -9.39 5.68
C GLN A 256 7.53 -10.64 6.04
N PRO A 257 7.25 -10.95 7.34
CA PRO A 257 6.41 -12.09 7.71
C PRO A 257 4.97 -12.04 7.14
N PHE A 258 4.45 -10.86 6.85
CA PHE A 258 3.10 -10.60 6.35
C PHE A 258 3.00 -10.52 4.83
N THR A 259 4.10 -10.76 4.15
CA THR A 259 4.24 -10.81 2.70
C THR A 259 4.83 -12.15 2.30
N ARG A 260 4.88 -12.44 1.03
CA ARG A 260 5.52 -13.67 0.53
C ARG A 260 6.31 -13.40 -0.75
N PRO A 261 7.30 -14.23 -1.10
CA PRO A 261 7.90 -14.18 -2.43
C PRO A 261 6.84 -14.34 -3.52
N VAL A 262 7.03 -13.66 -4.64
CA VAL A 262 6.14 -13.84 -5.81
C VAL A 262 6.32 -15.27 -6.34
N PRO A 263 5.24 -16.07 -6.45
CA PRO A 263 5.33 -17.41 -7.02
C PRO A 263 5.71 -17.37 -8.51
N ASP A 264 6.59 -18.28 -8.96
CA ASP A 264 7.07 -18.35 -10.34
C ASP A 264 5.96 -18.62 -11.38
N ASN A 265 4.86 -19.23 -10.94
CA ASN A 265 3.72 -19.57 -11.80
C ASN A 265 2.71 -18.42 -11.96
N LEU A 266 2.93 -17.29 -11.34
CA LEU A 266 2.06 -16.12 -11.50
C LEU A 266 2.50 -15.26 -12.69
N PRO A 267 1.54 -14.60 -13.38
CA PRO A 267 1.88 -13.54 -14.32
C PRO A 267 2.58 -12.40 -13.57
N GLN A 268 3.37 -11.62 -14.29
CA GLN A 268 4.04 -10.47 -13.71
C GLN A 268 3.02 -9.53 -13.05
N LEU A 269 3.07 -9.44 -11.74
CA LEU A 269 2.19 -8.57 -10.95
C LEU A 269 2.44 -7.09 -11.26
N LEU A 270 1.50 -6.25 -10.84
CA LEU A 270 1.72 -4.83 -10.81
C LEU A 270 2.88 -4.53 -9.86
N HIS A 271 3.84 -3.74 -10.34
CA HIS A 271 5.06 -3.43 -9.60
C HIS A 271 4.98 -2.03 -8.99
N ALA A 272 5.43 -1.89 -7.75
CA ALA A 272 5.65 -0.63 -7.09
C ALA A 272 7.15 -0.40 -6.89
N GLU A 273 7.70 0.65 -7.49
CA GLU A 273 9.10 1.05 -7.27
C GLU A 273 9.29 1.65 -5.88
N LEU A 274 8.32 2.44 -5.44
CA LEU A 274 8.31 3.11 -4.14
C LEU A 274 7.38 2.41 -3.15
N ALA A 275 7.80 2.35 -1.90
CA ALA A 275 6.95 1.93 -0.79
C ALA A 275 7.03 2.99 0.32
N LEU A 276 5.87 3.49 0.77
CA LEU A 276 5.73 4.25 2.00
C LEU A 276 5.30 3.26 3.09
N LEU A 277 6.28 2.79 3.83
CA LEU A 277 6.09 1.84 4.93
C LEU A 277 5.88 2.60 6.24
N PRO A 278 5.15 2.04 7.22
CA PRO A 278 5.11 2.62 8.54
C PRO A 278 6.51 2.69 9.16
N VAL A 279 6.77 3.69 9.99
CA VAL A 279 8.06 3.83 10.70
C VAL A 279 8.41 2.56 11.47
N ALA A 280 9.68 2.26 11.61
CA ALA A 280 10.17 0.98 12.12
C ALA A 280 9.56 0.54 13.48
N PRO A 281 9.36 1.41 14.50
CA PRO A 281 8.69 1.01 15.73
C PRO A 281 7.27 0.47 15.49
N ILE A 282 6.50 1.15 14.66
CA ILE A 282 5.11 0.79 14.31
C ILE A 282 5.09 -0.49 13.45
N ALA A 283 5.98 -0.59 12.46
CA ALA A 283 6.11 -1.78 11.63
C ALA A 283 6.39 -3.05 12.45
N ARG A 284 7.25 -2.96 13.48
CA ARG A 284 7.56 -4.06 14.40
C ARG A 284 6.39 -4.43 15.33
N ALA A 285 5.51 -3.50 15.63
CA ALA A 285 4.35 -3.72 16.47
C ALA A 285 3.13 -4.22 15.71
N ASN A 286 3.18 -4.18 14.39
CA ASN A 286 2.09 -4.57 13.50
C ASN A 286 1.87 -6.09 13.55
N SER A 287 0.61 -6.51 13.44
CA SER A 287 0.24 -7.93 13.41
C SER A 287 0.00 -8.47 12.01
N THR A 288 -0.24 -7.58 11.05
CA THR A 288 -0.31 -7.86 9.62
C THR A 288 -0.24 -6.55 8.84
N THR A 289 -0.02 -6.61 7.53
CA THR A 289 0.04 -5.44 6.66
C THR A 289 -0.65 -5.68 5.33
N GLY A 290 -1.01 -4.61 4.66
CA GLY A 290 -1.53 -4.62 3.30
C GLY A 290 -1.33 -3.25 2.66
N PHE A 291 -1.41 -3.17 1.33
CA PHE A 291 -1.34 -1.87 0.67
C PHE A 291 -2.74 -1.26 0.51
N VAL A 292 -2.80 0.08 0.42
CA VAL A 292 -4.05 0.85 0.30
C VAL A 292 -4.27 1.50 -1.07
N ASP A 293 -3.28 1.40 -1.95
CA ASP A 293 -3.34 2.04 -3.26
C ASP A 293 -4.35 1.36 -4.17
N PHE A 294 -4.89 2.14 -5.09
CA PHE A 294 -5.85 1.68 -6.08
C PHE A 294 -5.59 2.32 -7.44
N LEU A 295 -6.15 1.72 -8.48
CA LEU A 295 -6.07 2.22 -9.84
C LEU A 295 -7.32 3.02 -10.18
N LYS A 296 -7.15 4.31 -10.48
CA LYS A 296 -8.23 5.14 -11.04
C LYS A 296 -8.37 4.85 -12.52
N GLU A 297 -9.59 4.62 -12.98
CA GLU A 297 -9.89 4.61 -14.41
C GLU A 297 -9.80 6.03 -14.99
N SER A 298 -9.86 6.17 -16.31
CA SER A 298 -9.69 7.47 -16.96
C SER A 298 -10.80 8.50 -16.63
N ASP A 299 -11.94 8.04 -16.09
CA ASP A 299 -13.02 8.88 -15.59
C ASP A 299 -12.91 9.21 -14.09
N GLY A 300 -11.80 8.80 -13.43
CA GLY A 300 -11.54 9.02 -12.02
C GLY A 300 -12.24 8.05 -11.08
N THR A 301 -13.05 7.13 -11.60
CA THR A 301 -13.78 6.14 -10.79
C THR A 301 -12.93 4.92 -10.49
N VAL A 302 -13.07 4.39 -9.28
CA VAL A 302 -12.42 3.13 -8.86
C VAL A 302 -13.46 2.02 -8.90
N ARG A 303 -13.37 1.14 -9.89
CA ARG A 303 -14.27 -0.01 -10.05
C ARG A 303 -13.61 -1.32 -9.64
N ARG A 304 -12.28 -1.30 -9.61
CA ARG A 304 -11.45 -2.50 -9.46
C ARG A 304 -10.23 -2.19 -8.62
N VAL A 305 -9.77 -3.21 -7.91
CA VAL A 305 -8.51 -3.13 -7.16
C VAL A 305 -7.62 -4.31 -7.51
N PRO A 306 -6.29 -4.12 -7.60
CA PRO A 306 -5.38 -5.24 -7.61
C PRO A 306 -5.39 -5.89 -6.23
N LEU A 307 -5.55 -7.21 -6.15
CA LEU A 307 -5.50 -7.91 -4.85
C LEU A 307 -4.08 -8.03 -4.31
N PHE A 308 -3.08 -7.97 -5.20
CA PHE A 308 -1.67 -8.09 -4.86
C PHE A 308 -0.83 -7.16 -5.72
N ILE A 309 0.20 -6.57 -5.09
CA ILE A 309 1.24 -5.77 -5.74
C ILE A 309 2.59 -6.37 -5.38
N GLU A 310 3.52 -6.35 -6.33
CA GLU A 310 4.90 -6.74 -6.12
C GLU A 310 5.74 -5.51 -5.76
N HIS A 311 6.57 -5.64 -4.71
CA HIS A 311 7.62 -4.70 -4.36
C HIS A 311 8.85 -5.49 -3.91
N GLN A 312 9.98 -5.27 -4.57
CA GLN A 312 11.27 -5.90 -4.27
C GLN A 312 11.20 -7.44 -4.16
N GLY A 313 10.58 -8.08 -5.15
CA GLY A 313 10.44 -9.54 -5.21
C GLY A 313 9.41 -10.12 -4.23
N ARG A 314 8.72 -9.29 -3.47
CA ARG A 314 7.70 -9.71 -2.51
C ARG A 314 6.31 -9.24 -2.91
N MET A 315 5.35 -10.11 -2.66
CA MET A 315 3.94 -9.88 -2.93
C MET A 315 3.25 -9.37 -1.67
N TYR A 316 2.71 -8.16 -1.75
CA TYR A 316 1.91 -7.51 -0.71
C TYR A 316 0.44 -7.69 -1.02
N PRO A 317 -0.39 -8.11 -0.05
CA PRO A 317 -1.84 -8.15 -0.22
C PRO A 317 -2.44 -6.74 -0.15
N GLN A 318 -3.57 -6.54 -0.83
CA GLN A 318 -4.40 -5.37 -0.59
C GLN A 318 -4.96 -5.40 0.84
N ILE A 319 -5.15 -4.24 1.48
CA ILE A 319 -5.53 -4.14 2.91
C ILE A 319 -6.78 -4.96 3.25
N SER A 320 -7.79 -4.98 2.38
CA SER A 320 -9.01 -5.77 2.59
C SER A 320 -8.75 -7.28 2.53
N VAL A 321 -7.80 -7.73 1.69
CA VAL A 321 -7.38 -9.13 1.62
C VAL A 321 -6.64 -9.52 2.90
N ALA A 322 -5.76 -8.65 3.41
CA ALA A 322 -5.05 -8.85 4.66
C ALA A 322 -6.02 -8.92 5.86
N LEU A 323 -7.00 -8.02 5.90
CA LEU A 323 -8.06 -8.01 6.92
C LEU A 323 -8.91 -9.29 6.85
N ALA A 324 -9.37 -9.67 5.66
CA ALA A 324 -10.14 -10.90 5.46
C ALA A 324 -9.35 -12.14 5.87
N ALA A 325 -8.07 -12.22 5.53
CA ALA A 325 -7.18 -13.31 5.96
C ALA A 325 -7.14 -13.41 7.50
N ARG A 326 -6.96 -12.28 8.18
CA ARG A 326 -6.96 -12.22 9.65
C ARG A 326 -8.29 -12.65 10.26
N MET A 327 -9.41 -12.20 9.68
CA MET A 327 -10.75 -12.58 10.12
C MET A 327 -11.03 -14.08 9.93
N LEU A 328 -10.43 -14.71 8.93
CA LEU A 328 -10.59 -16.13 8.57
C LEU A 328 -9.52 -17.04 9.22
N ASP A 329 -8.62 -16.50 10.02
CA ASP A 329 -7.46 -17.21 10.60
C ASP A 329 -6.60 -17.89 9.52
N ALA A 330 -6.43 -17.23 8.37
CA ALA A 330 -5.66 -17.70 7.22
C ALA A 330 -4.32 -16.96 7.12
N ASP A 331 -3.24 -17.67 6.79
CA ASP A 331 -1.95 -17.06 6.47
C ASP A 331 -1.86 -16.82 4.95
N ILE A 332 -1.37 -15.67 4.54
CA ILE A 332 -1.13 -15.35 3.12
C ILE A 332 -0.19 -16.36 2.44
N LYS A 333 0.68 -17.01 3.21
CA LYS A 333 1.59 -18.06 2.72
C LYS A 333 0.86 -19.29 2.23
N ASP A 334 -0.33 -19.56 2.78
CA ASP A 334 -1.17 -20.72 2.42
C ASP A 334 -2.12 -20.42 1.25
N PHE A 335 -2.17 -19.20 0.76
CA PHE A 335 -3.00 -18.83 -0.38
C PHE A 335 -2.52 -19.55 -1.63
N ARG A 336 -3.49 -20.04 -2.42
CA ARG A 336 -3.24 -20.65 -3.71
C ARG A 336 -3.68 -19.73 -4.84
N PHE A 337 -2.88 -19.68 -5.86
CA PHE A 337 -3.07 -18.76 -6.98
C PHE A 337 -3.18 -19.54 -8.28
N THR A 338 -4.14 -19.15 -9.09
CA THR A 338 -4.24 -19.50 -10.50
C THR A 338 -4.40 -18.21 -11.30
N GLU A 339 -4.36 -18.28 -12.61
CA GLU A 339 -4.49 -17.12 -13.50
C GLU A 339 -5.80 -16.33 -13.27
N ASN A 340 -6.87 -17.01 -12.86
CA ASN A 340 -8.22 -16.45 -12.74
C ASN A 340 -8.83 -16.57 -11.33
N LYS A 341 -8.06 -17.02 -10.33
CA LYS A 341 -8.60 -17.25 -8.99
C LYS A 341 -7.54 -17.19 -7.90
N VAL A 342 -7.89 -16.57 -6.77
CA VAL A 342 -7.19 -16.67 -5.50
C VAL A 342 -8.01 -17.52 -4.55
N THR A 343 -7.42 -18.53 -3.96
CA THR A 343 -8.06 -19.43 -2.99
C THR A 343 -7.48 -19.19 -1.61
N ILE A 344 -8.33 -18.78 -0.67
CA ILE A 344 -8.01 -18.53 0.74
C ILE A 344 -8.48 -19.74 1.55
N PRO A 345 -7.60 -20.49 2.22
CA PRO A 345 -8.00 -21.61 3.06
C PRO A 345 -8.80 -21.13 4.26
N ARG A 346 -9.75 -21.93 4.73
CA ARG A 346 -10.52 -21.66 5.96
C ARG A 346 -10.52 -22.91 6.85
N LYS A 347 -10.34 -22.71 8.14
CA LYS A 347 -10.44 -23.79 9.11
C LYS A 347 -11.89 -24.25 9.26
N GLY A 348 -12.16 -25.55 9.03
CA GLY A 348 -13.49 -26.15 9.24
C GLY A 348 -14.56 -25.74 8.23
N ALA A 349 -14.19 -25.07 7.13
CA ALA A 349 -15.13 -24.66 6.08
C ALA A 349 -14.50 -24.79 4.71
N ALA A 350 -15.33 -24.77 3.65
CA ALA A 350 -14.84 -24.72 2.29
C ALA A 350 -13.94 -23.49 2.07
N PRO A 351 -12.84 -23.58 1.30
CA PRO A 351 -11.99 -22.44 1.02
C PRO A 351 -12.77 -21.31 0.33
N LEU A 352 -12.38 -20.07 0.62
CA LEU A 352 -12.94 -18.91 -0.08
C LEU A 352 -12.21 -18.76 -1.42
N GLU A 353 -12.97 -18.66 -2.48
CA GLU A 353 -12.46 -18.45 -3.83
C GLU A 353 -12.80 -17.03 -4.30
N LEU A 354 -11.78 -16.25 -4.59
CA LEU A 354 -11.91 -14.90 -5.14
C LEU A 354 -11.61 -14.96 -6.64
N PRO A 355 -12.59 -14.66 -7.50
CA PRO A 355 -12.33 -14.57 -8.94
C PRO A 355 -11.44 -13.36 -9.21
N VAL A 356 -10.40 -13.55 -10.00
CA VAL A 356 -9.50 -12.48 -10.46
C VAL A 356 -9.34 -12.56 -11.96
N TYR A 357 -9.00 -11.46 -12.57
CA TYR A 357 -8.78 -11.40 -14.01
C TYR A 357 -7.69 -10.38 -14.36
N THR A 358 -7.25 -10.44 -15.60
CA THR A 358 -6.26 -9.52 -16.15
C THR A 358 -6.93 -8.46 -16.97
N ILE A 359 -6.71 -7.19 -16.64
CA ILE A 359 -7.20 -6.07 -17.45
C ILE A 359 -6.10 -5.53 -18.37
N ARG A 360 -6.50 -5.03 -19.52
CA ARG A 360 -5.66 -4.21 -20.38
C ARG A 360 -6.07 -2.76 -20.19
N SER A 361 -5.18 -1.96 -19.64
CA SER A 361 -5.40 -0.53 -19.44
C SER A 361 -4.44 0.26 -20.31
N ARG A 362 -4.91 1.34 -20.91
CA ARG A 362 -4.06 2.26 -21.70
C ARG A 362 -3.07 3.03 -20.83
N ASN A 363 -3.37 3.17 -19.55
CA ASN A 363 -2.50 3.82 -18.59
C ASN A 363 -1.31 2.95 -18.19
N TYR A 364 -1.35 1.65 -18.51
CA TYR A 364 -0.29 0.70 -18.21
C TYR A 364 0.20 0.06 -19.51
N LEU A 365 1.49 0.09 -19.75
CA LEU A 365 2.13 -0.51 -20.92
C LEU A 365 1.95 -2.03 -20.99
N ARG A 366 1.55 -2.66 -19.89
CA ARG A 366 1.37 -4.10 -19.75
C ARG A 366 -0.01 -4.42 -19.16
N PRO A 367 -0.53 -5.63 -19.44
CA PRO A 367 -1.73 -6.12 -18.76
C PRO A 367 -1.56 -6.12 -17.24
N VAL A 368 -2.60 -5.75 -16.50
CA VAL A 368 -2.61 -5.73 -15.03
C VAL A 368 -3.36 -6.97 -14.54
N PRO A 369 -2.66 -7.98 -13.99
CA PRO A 369 -3.28 -9.20 -13.49
C PRO A 369 -3.83 -9.02 -12.07
N MET A 370 -4.48 -10.03 -11.57
CA MET A 370 -5.01 -10.13 -10.19
C MET A 370 -5.97 -8.98 -9.82
N MET A 371 -6.72 -8.49 -10.81
CA MET A 371 -7.76 -7.48 -10.59
C MET A 371 -9.03 -8.13 -10.07
N PHE A 372 -9.65 -7.44 -9.12
CA PHE A 372 -10.93 -7.82 -8.51
C PHE A 372 -11.93 -6.67 -8.65
N ASP A 373 -13.16 -6.99 -9.06
CA ASP A 373 -14.24 -6.01 -9.12
C ASP A 373 -14.73 -5.68 -7.70
N ILE A 374 -14.81 -4.39 -7.39
CA ILE A 374 -15.35 -3.94 -6.11
C ILE A 374 -16.88 -4.04 -6.18
N PRO A 375 -17.53 -4.84 -5.32
CA PRO A 375 -18.98 -4.92 -5.26
C PRO A 375 -19.53 -3.69 -4.53
N TRP A 376 -19.57 -2.54 -5.19
CA TRP A 376 -20.12 -1.32 -4.62
C TRP A 376 -21.58 -1.50 -4.20
N PHE A 377 -21.91 -1.12 -2.97
CA PHE A 377 -23.25 -1.21 -2.39
C PHE A 377 -23.92 0.17 -2.40
N GLY A 378 -25.01 0.35 -3.12
CA GLY A 378 -25.83 1.54 -3.03
C GLY A 378 -25.22 2.83 -3.56
N ALA A 379 -26.01 3.90 -3.54
CA ALA A 379 -25.55 5.24 -3.76
C ALA A 379 -24.85 5.80 -2.52
N VAL A 380 -24.01 6.84 -2.70
CA VAL A 380 -23.26 7.47 -1.61
C VAL A 380 -24.11 7.82 -0.38
N ASN A 381 -25.38 8.23 -0.60
CA ASN A 381 -26.30 8.61 0.46
C ASN A 381 -26.99 7.41 1.14
N ASP A 382 -26.86 6.20 0.58
CA ASP A 382 -27.48 5.00 1.15
C ASP A 382 -26.53 4.23 2.09
N TRP A 383 -25.24 4.56 2.05
CA TRP A 383 -24.21 3.89 2.83
C TRP A 383 -24.48 3.95 4.34
N GLU A 384 -24.72 5.14 4.89
CA GLU A 384 -25.07 5.31 6.31
C GLU A 384 -26.38 4.63 6.67
N SER A 385 -27.40 4.71 5.80
CA SER A 385 -28.70 4.13 6.05
C SER A 385 -28.69 2.60 6.02
N MET A 386 -27.83 2.00 5.20
CA MET A 386 -27.66 0.55 5.14
C MET A 386 -26.98 0.00 6.39
N TYR A 387 -25.93 0.66 6.87
CA TYR A 387 -25.21 0.27 8.10
C TYR A 387 -26.06 0.46 9.34
N ASN A 388 -26.80 1.55 9.46
CA ASN A 388 -27.68 1.82 10.60
C ASN A 388 -28.84 0.81 10.71
N LYS A 389 -29.27 0.20 9.60
CA LYS A 389 -30.34 -0.83 9.60
C LYS A 389 -29.87 -2.20 10.07
N VAL A 390 -28.58 -2.50 9.98
CA VAL A 390 -28.02 -3.84 10.27
C VAL A 390 -27.30 -3.90 11.63
N GLY A 391 -27.18 -2.77 12.34
CA GLY A 391 -26.56 -2.73 13.67
C GLY A 391 -25.03 -2.74 13.69
N GLY A 392 -24.37 -2.79 12.51
CA GLY A 392 -22.93 -2.61 12.36
C GLY A 392 -22.70 -1.22 11.76
N GLY A 393 -22.40 -0.23 12.58
CA GLY A 393 -22.49 1.14 12.12
C GLY A 393 -21.15 1.80 11.91
N HIS A 394 -21.21 2.93 11.24
CA HIS A 394 -20.23 3.98 11.37
C HIS A 394 -20.40 4.61 12.75
N LEU A 395 -19.36 4.58 13.54
CA LEU A 395 -19.28 5.25 14.83
C LEU A 395 -18.19 6.29 14.77
N SER A 396 -18.48 7.50 15.25
CA SER A 396 -17.42 8.48 15.48
C SER A 396 -16.41 7.88 16.47
N ILE A 397 -15.13 8.00 16.17
CA ILE A 397 -14.06 7.61 17.10
C ILE A 397 -14.08 8.45 18.39
N ASN A 398 -14.83 9.57 18.40
CA ASN A 398 -15.11 10.34 19.60
C ASN A 398 -15.70 9.47 20.71
N ALA A 399 -16.55 8.49 20.40
CA ALA A 399 -17.10 7.58 21.40
C ALA A 399 -16.01 6.79 22.15
N VAL A 400 -14.95 6.39 21.45
CA VAL A 400 -13.77 5.74 22.04
C VAL A 400 -12.98 6.73 22.91
N TRP A 401 -12.84 7.96 22.43
CA TRP A 401 -12.15 9.02 23.18
C TRP A 401 -12.86 9.37 24.47
N ASP A 402 -14.19 9.53 24.45
CA ASP A 402 -15.01 9.81 25.63
C ASP A 402 -14.95 8.66 26.66
N ALA A 403 -14.93 7.41 26.19
CA ALA A 403 -14.75 6.24 27.06
C ALA A 403 -13.35 6.28 27.73
N CYS A 404 -12.31 6.60 26.98
CA CYS A 404 -10.94 6.75 27.50
C CYS A 404 -10.88 7.82 28.59
N LEU A 405 -11.40 9.03 28.33
CA LEU A 405 -11.42 10.14 29.30
C LEU A 405 -12.23 9.80 30.56
N THR A 406 -13.35 9.13 30.38
CA THR A 406 -14.20 8.70 31.51
C THR A 406 -13.47 7.69 32.39
N ARG A 407 -12.78 6.72 31.79
CA ARG A 407 -11.94 5.76 32.51
C ARG A 407 -10.81 6.42 33.27
N GLN A 408 -10.12 7.38 32.68
CA GLN A 408 -9.04 8.12 33.33
C GLN A 408 -9.55 8.86 34.56
N ARG A 409 -10.67 9.58 34.45
CA ARG A 409 -11.31 10.29 35.58
C ARG A 409 -11.73 9.34 36.73
N LEU A 410 -12.24 8.15 36.39
CA LEU A 410 -12.58 7.15 37.39
C LEU A 410 -11.37 6.63 38.15
N ILE A 411 -10.26 6.42 37.46
CA ILE A 411 -8.97 5.99 38.07
C ILE A 411 -8.41 7.11 38.97
N GLU A 412 -8.44 8.34 38.54
CA GLU A 412 -7.97 9.49 39.34
C GLU A 412 -8.81 9.67 40.60
N ASN A 413 -10.13 9.56 40.50
CA ASN A 413 -11.07 9.69 41.65
C ASN A 413 -10.99 8.49 42.61
N SER A 414 -10.39 7.37 42.21
CA SER A 414 -10.23 6.17 43.06
C SER A 414 -8.90 6.14 43.83
N ARG A 415 -8.00 7.07 43.54
CA ARG A 415 -6.71 7.27 44.22
C ARG A 415 -6.81 8.34 45.30
#